data_c550edc94dbc82742f0fc07631796760
#
_entry.id   c550edc94dbc82742f0fc07631796760
#
_cell.length_a   1.000
_cell.length_b   1.000
_cell.length_c   1.000
_cell.angle_alpha   90.00
_cell.angle_beta   90.00
_cell.angle_gamma   90.00
#
_symmetry.space_group_name_H-M   'P 1'
#
loop_
_entity.id
_entity.type
_entity.pdbx_description
1 polymer ?
#
loop_
_entity_poly.entity_id
_entity_poly.type
_entity_poly.pdbx_seq_one_letter_code
_entity_poly.pdbx_strand_id
1 'polypeptide(L)'
;EKLTPGSHAVIELNGKTDVPENIFTIASKNRLTLEFVLDSVKSWIVDGAKLTAVSAADLSILTGKTDKSALRGAVGADLKVSGTDIPAGLKLNVRKEFAGYFANLYKSVNEKLEFQGCGRVNEDGSVTLPGANSAGDYVVMICRLSDLPGDMNNDGALNALDASALLKHIIGLAAGENPEVSDLNGDNTVNALDAAIILKKAAGL
;
A
#
# COMPACT_ATOMS: atom_id res chain seq x y z
N GLU A 1 -9.82 24.33 -19.92
CA GLU A 1 -10.67 23.12 -20.00
C GLU A 1 -11.40 22.97 -18.66
N LYS A 2 -12.70 22.79 -18.69
CA LYS A 2 -13.50 22.69 -17.46
C LYS A 2 -13.38 21.25 -16.95
N LEU A 3 -12.68 21.04 -15.82
CA LEU A 3 -12.57 19.73 -15.19
C LEU A 3 -13.97 19.24 -14.78
N THR A 4 -14.35 18.05 -15.22
CA THR A 4 -15.59 17.40 -14.79
C THR A 4 -15.40 16.76 -13.42
N PRO A 5 -16.38 16.81 -12.50
CA PRO A 5 -16.29 16.13 -11.22
C PRO A 5 -15.96 14.65 -11.38
N GLY A 6 -15.03 14.15 -10.57
CA GLY A 6 -14.56 12.75 -10.60
C GLY A 6 -13.53 12.44 -11.69
N SER A 7 -13.09 13.43 -12.49
CA SER A 7 -12.04 13.18 -13.50
C SER A 7 -10.67 12.97 -12.86
N HIS A 8 -9.80 12.29 -13.61
CA HIS A 8 -8.39 12.09 -13.28
C HIS A 8 -7.54 13.17 -13.99
N ALA A 9 -6.62 13.79 -13.25
CA ALA A 9 -5.66 14.74 -13.80
C ALA A 9 -4.24 14.37 -13.38
N VAL A 10 -3.31 14.46 -14.33
CA VAL A 10 -1.89 14.21 -14.11
C VAL A 10 -1.15 15.54 -14.04
N ILE A 11 -0.31 15.71 -13.02
CA ILE A 11 0.48 16.90 -12.75
C ILE A 11 1.94 16.53 -12.68
N GLU A 12 2.73 16.94 -13.67
CA GLU A 12 4.17 16.78 -13.68
C GLU A 12 4.82 17.80 -12.74
N LEU A 13 5.49 17.33 -11.69
CA LEU A 13 6.09 18.23 -10.69
C LEU A 13 7.45 18.83 -11.16
N ASN A 14 8.13 18.18 -12.12
CA ASN A 14 9.39 18.67 -12.72
C ASN A 14 10.44 19.09 -11.67
N GLY A 15 10.61 18.28 -10.63
CA GLY A 15 11.55 18.50 -9.53
C GLY A 15 11.06 19.45 -8.42
N LYS A 16 9.87 20.03 -8.55
CA LYS A 16 9.20 20.78 -7.48
C LYS A 16 8.33 19.82 -6.70
N THR A 17 8.46 19.78 -5.38
CA THR A 17 7.70 18.85 -4.54
C THR A 17 6.67 19.53 -3.65
N ASP A 18 6.80 20.84 -3.46
CA ASP A 18 5.85 21.64 -2.69
C ASP A 18 4.58 21.90 -3.50
N VAL A 19 3.47 21.36 -3.03
CA VAL A 19 2.14 21.53 -3.64
C VAL A 19 1.31 22.43 -2.73
N PRO A 20 0.81 23.58 -3.25
CA PRO A 20 0.05 24.51 -2.44
C PRO A 20 -1.37 23.99 -2.14
N GLU A 21 -1.92 24.44 -1.00
CA GLU A 21 -3.24 24.03 -0.48
C GLU A 21 -4.38 24.18 -1.49
N ASN A 22 -4.36 25.23 -2.31
CA ASN A 22 -5.44 25.51 -3.26
C ASN A 22 -5.63 24.37 -4.30
N ILE A 23 -4.58 23.63 -4.64
CA ILE A 23 -4.67 22.47 -5.55
C ILE A 23 -5.51 21.37 -4.89
N PHE A 24 -5.25 21.07 -3.63
CA PHE A 24 -6.01 20.06 -2.88
C PHE A 24 -7.45 20.52 -2.60
N THR A 25 -7.65 21.83 -2.36
CA THR A 25 -8.98 22.42 -2.24
C THR A 25 -9.81 22.23 -3.51
N ILE A 26 -9.20 22.46 -4.69
CA ILE A 26 -9.85 22.22 -5.98
C ILE A 26 -10.16 20.74 -6.18
N ALA A 27 -9.22 19.87 -5.85
CA ALA A 27 -9.41 18.42 -5.94
C ALA A 27 -10.57 17.93 -5.07
N SER A 28 -10.62 18.37 -3.80
CA SER A 28 -11.68 18.00 -2.86
C SER A 28 -13.06 18.50 -3.34
N LYS A 29 -13.17 19.78 -3.71
CA LYS A 29 -14.42 20.38 -4.19
C LYS A 29 -15.01 19.67 -5.41
N ASN A 30 -14.16 19.23 -6.33
CA ASN A 30 -14.56 18.62 -7.58
C ASN A 30 -14.42 17.09 -7.57
N ARG A 31 -14.03 16.50 -6.43
CA ARG A 31 -13.79 15.05 -6.27
C ARG A 31 -12.83 14.49 -7.34
N LEU A 32 -11.78 15.26 -7.66
CA LEU A 32 -10.80 14.86 -8.66
C LEU A 32 -9.85 13.83 -8.10
N THR A 33 -9.42 12.87 -8.92
CA THR A 33 -8.22 12.09 -8.66
C THR A 33 -7.04 12.80 -9.29
N LEU A 34 -6.03 13.16 -8.47
CA LEU A 34 -4.81 13.80 -8.93
C LEU A 34 -3.66 12.80 -8.88
N GLU A 35 -2.91 12.70 -9.97
CA GLU A 35 -1.62 12.01 -10.00
C GLU A 35 -0.51 13.05 -10.08
N PHE A 36 0.31 13.15 -9.02
CA PHE A 36 1.49 14.02 -8.97
C PHE A 36 2.72 13.21 -9.35
N VAL A 37 3.23 13.41 -10.54
CA VAL A 37 4.40 12.69 -11.06
C VAL A 37 5.68 13.37 -10.59
N LEU A 38 6.46 12.66 -9.77
CA LEU A 38 7.76 13.12 -9.29
C LEU A 38 8.86 12.84 -10.32
N ASP A 39 8.86 11.62 -10.86
CA ASP A 39 9.79 11.13 -11.89
C ASP A 39 9.20 9.92 -12.62
N SER A 40 9.99 9.26 -13.46
CA SER A 40 9.54 8.07 -14.22
C SER A 40 9.21 6.84 -13.35
N VAL A 41 9.56 6.87 -12.07
CA VAL A 41 9.41 5.71 -11.14
C VAL A 41 8.36 5.97 -10.08
N LYS A 42 8.17 7.23 -9.65
CA LYS A 42 7.36 7.57 -8.48
C LYS A 42 6.33 8.64 -8.80
N SER A 43 5.09 8.40 -8.38
CA SER A 43 4.03 9.40 -8.32
C SER A 43 3.13 9.21 -7.09
N TRP A 44 2.42 10.28 -6.71
CA TRP A 44 1.39 10.23 -5.69
C TRP A 44 0.01 10.26 -6.33
N ILE A 45 -0.88 9.39 -5.85
CA ILE A 45 -2.29 9.38 -6.23
C ILE A 45 -3.11 9.94 -5.07
N VAL A 46 -3.76 11.07 -5.28
CA VAL A 46 -4.62 11.73 -4.29
C VAL A 46 -6.06 11.67 -4.75
N ASP A 47 -6.91 11.02 -3.97
CA ASP A 47 -8.35 10.98 -4.20
C ASP A 47 -9.01 12.17 -3.49
N GLY A 48 -9.40 13.18 -4.25
CA GLY A 48 -10.04 14.39 -3.72
C GLY A 48 -11.35 14.11 -2.98
N ALA A 49 -12.04 13.02 -3.29
CA ALA A 49 -13.26 12.65 -2.56
C ALA A 49 -12.98 12.18 -1.11
N LYS A 50 -11.75 11.77 -0.81
CA LYS A 50 -11.31 11.32 0.52
C LYS A 50 -10.64 12.41 1.34
N LEU A 51 -10.43 13.61 0.78
CA LEU A 51 -9.82 14.73 1.48
C LEU A 51 -10.81 15.35 2.46
N THR A 52 -10.60 15.15 3.75
CA THR A 52 -11.41 15.73 4.84
C THR A 52 -10.82 17.03 5.37
N ALA A 53 -9.53 17.22 5.22
CA ALA A 53 -8.79 18.44 5.49
C ALA A 53 -7.78 18.67 4.38
N VAL A 54 -7.44 19.90 4.10
CA VAL A 54 -6.46 20.27 3.08
C VAL A 54 -5.42 21.22 3.68
N SER A 55 -4.17 21.04 3.26
CA SER A 55 -3.04 21.90 3.58
C SER A 55 -2.05 21.84 2.42
N ALA A 56 -1.09 22.75 2.38
CA ALA A 56 0.08 22.57 1.51
C ALA A 56 0.87 21.33 1.92
N ALA A 57 1.45 20.62 0.97
CA ALA A 57 2.20 19.39 1.22
C ALA A 57 3.52 19.37 0.44
N ASP A 58 4.57 18.86 1.09
CA ASP A 58 5.81 18.45 0.43
C ASP A 58 5.70 16.98 0.03
N LEU A 59 5.63 16.72 -1.26
CA LEU A 59 5.49 15.38 -1.85
C LEU A 59 6.84 14.71 -2.13
N SER A 60 7.96 15.19 -1.58
CA SER A 60 9.29 14.66 -1.87
C SER A 60 9.47 13.23 -1.37
N ILE A 61 10.13 12.42 -2.19
CA ILE A 61 10.53 11.05 -1.87
C ILE A 61 11.97 10.84 -2.30
N LEU A 62 12.84 10.56 -1.34
CA LEU A 62 14.22 10.11 -1.60
C LEU A 62 14.25 8.59 -1.63
N THR A 63 15.09 8.02 -2.50
CA THR A 63 15.28 6.56 -2.61
C THR A 63 16.69 6.17 -2.22
N GLY A 64 16.81 5.03 -1.55
CA GLY A 64 18.08 4.44 -1.11
C GLY A 64 18.16 2.94 -1.41
N LYS A 65 19.06 2.24 -0.72
CA LYS A 65 19.21 0.78 -0.77
C LYS A 65 18.73 0.18 0.54
N THR A 66 18.00 -0.93 0.46
CA THR A 66 17.44 -1.64 1.62
C THR A 66 18.35 -2.76 2.10
N ASP A 67 18.54 -2.85 3.41
CA ASP A 67 18.98 -4.09 4.05
C ASP A 67 17.78 -5.06 4.11
N LYS A 68 17.88 -6.16 3.37
CA LYS A 68 16.81 -7.16 3.21
C LYS A 68 16.85 -8.25 4.29
N SER A 69 17.76 -8.17 5.27
CA SER A 69 17.98 -9.24 6.26
C SER A 69 16.76 -9.54 7.13
N ALA A 70 15.89 -8.56 7.34
CA ALA A 70 14.68 -8.68 8.15
C ALA A 70 13.40 -8.96 7.34
N LEU A 71 13.49 -9.03 5.99
CA LEU A 71 12.33 -9.13 5.11
C LEU A 71 12.49 -10.29 4.12
N ARG A 72 11.42 -11.01 3.85
CA ARG A 72 11.35 -11.90 2.69
C ARG A 72 11.05 -11.05 1.45
N GLY A 73 11.84 -11.20 0.40
CA GLY A 73 11.62 -10.47 -0.85
C GLY A 73 12.78 -10.59 -1.81
N ALA A 74 12.47 -10.51 -3.11
CA ALA A 74 13.45 -10.59 -4.17
C ALA A 74 14.15 -9.26 -4.46
N VAL A 75 13.44 -8.14 -4.29
CA VAL A 75 13.90 -6.77 -4.57
C VAL A 75 13.31 -5.83 -3.54
N GLY A 76 14.04 -4.79 -3.16
CA GLY A 76 13.56 -3.78 -2.23
C GLY A 76 14.13 -2.41 -2.51
N ALA A 77 13.50 -1.40 -1.95
CA ALA A 77 13.96 -0.02 -1.98
C ALA A 77 13.60 0.68 -0.67
N ASP A 78 14.55 1.49 -0.18
CA ASP A 78 14.27 2.44 0.90
C ASP A 78 13.65 3.69 0.30
N LEU A 79 12.65 4.22 0.97
CA LEU A 79 12.00 5.48 0.63
C LEU A 79 11.97 6.37 1.86
N LYS A 80 12.46 7.59 1.73
CA LYS A 80 12.28 8.62 2.76
C LYS A 80 11.22 9.60 2.28
N VAL A 81 10.10 9.63 2.98
CA VAL A 81 8.93 10.47 2.69
C VAL A 81 8.94 11.67 3.62
N SER A 82 8.81 12.87 3.08
CA SER A 82 8.79 14.12 3.87
C SER A 82 7.51 14.32 4.66
N GLY A 83 6.45 13.62 4.28
CA GLY A 83 5.17 13.64 4.96
C GLY A 83 4.16 14.53 4.24
N THR A 84 3.08 13.90 3.87
CA THR A 84 2.02 14.62 3.17
C THR A 84 0.86 14.98 4.09
N ASP A 85 0.67 14.23 5.19
CA ASP A 85 -0.52 14.27 6.07
C ASP A 85 -1.85 14.26 5.28
N ILE A 86 -1.77 13.84 4.00
CA ILE A 86 -2.86 13.76 3.05
C ILE A 86 -3.07 12.29 2.72
N PRO A 87 -4.30 11.78 2.68
CA PRO A 87 -4.58 10.41 2.27
C PRO A 87 -4.21 10.23 0.78
N ALA A 88 -3.03 9.69 0.54
CA ALA A 88 -2.48 9.46 -0.79
C ALA A 88 -2.00 8.02 -0.96
N GLY A 89 -2.10 7.50 -2.17
CA GLY A 89 -1.45 6.26 -2.58
C GLY A 89 -0.11 6.55 -3.22
N LEU A 90 0.92 5.80 -2.84
CA LEU A 90 2.22 5.85 -3.51
C LEU A 90 2.18 4.92 -4.72
N LYS A 91 2.24 5.49 -5.93
CA LYS A 91 2.37 4.71 -7.15
C LYS A 91 3.85 4.58 -7.51
N LEU A 92 4.28 3.35 -7.74
CA LEU A 92 5.62 3.00 -8.17
C LEU A 92 5.59 2.28 -9.51
N ASN A 93 6.55 2.58 -10.39
CA ASN A 93 6.82 1.80 -11.58
C ASN A 93 8.02 0.90 -11.30
N VAL A 94 7.77 -0.39 -11.10
CA VAL A 94 8.80 -1.42 -10.94
C VAL A 94 9.03 -2.14 -12.27
N ARG A 95 9.97 -3.10 -12.30
CA ARG A 95 10.22 -3.84 -13.54
C ARG A 95 9.05 -4.73 -13.89
N LYS A 96 8.67 -4.79 -15.18
CA LYS A 96 7.54 -5.61 -15.70
C LYS A 96 7.67 -7.10 -15.39
N GLU A 97 8.90 -7.59 -15.20
CA GLU A 97 9.15 -8.99 -14.81
C GLU A 97 8.55 -9.37 -13.45
N PHE A 98 8.16 -8.37 -12.63
CA PHE A 98 7.48 -8.56 -11.36
C PHE A 98 5.95 -8.51 -11.48
N ALA A 99 5.39 -8.46 -12.67
CA ALA A 99 3.93 -8.52 -12.86
C ALA A 99 3.33 -9.72 -12.10
N GLY A 100 2.26 -9.46 -11.34
CA GLY A 100 1.63 -10.46 -10.47
C GLY A 100 2.27 -10.65 -9.10
N TYR A 101 3.47 -10.11 -8.84
CA TYR A 101 4.07 -10.08 -7.50
C TYR A 101 3.39 -9.01 -6.64
N PHE A 102 3.65 -9.04 -5.33
CA PHE A 102 3.22 -8.00 -4.41
C PHE A 102 4.37 -7.05 -4.09
N ALA A 103 4.06 -5.77 -4.01
CA ALA A 103 4.89 -4.78 -3.36
C ALA A 103 4.34 -4.60 -1.93
N ASN A 104 5.08 -5.04 -0.93
CA ASN A 104 4.76 -4.88 0.48
C ASN A 104 5.47 -3.64 1.02
N LEU A 105 4.72 -2.74 1.66
CA LEU A 105 5.20 -1.48 2.21
C LEU A 105 5.32 -1.58 3.73
N TYR A 106 6.45 -1.16 4.25
CA TYR A 106 6.72 -1.08 5.69
C TYR A 106 7.21 0.31 6.06
N LYS A 107 6.85 0.75 7.27
CA LYS A 107 7.43 1.94 7.90
C LYS A 107 8.46 1.52 8.94
N SER A 108 9.61 2.18 8.96
CA SER A 108 10.60 1.99 10.01
C SER A 108 10.23 2.84 11.22
N VAL A 109 9.96 2.19 12.34
CA VAL A 109 9.60 2.83 13.62
C VAL A 109 10.44 2.21 14.71
N ASN A 110 11.31 3.00 15.34
CA ASN A 110 12.21 2.51 16.40
C ASN A 110 13.00 1.24 16.00
N GLU A 111 13.59 1.26 14.81
CA GLU A 111 14.36 0.13 14.23
C GLU A 111 13.54 -1.14 13.95
N LYS A 112 12.22 -1.05 14.01
CA LYS A 112 11.30 -2.13 13.63
C LYS A 112 10.56 -1.75 12.37
N LEU A 113 10.25 -2.77 11.57
CA LEU A 113 9.46 -2.61 10.36
C LEU A 113 8.00 -2.94 10.64
N GLU A 114 7.14 -1.96 10.47
CA GLU A 114 5.70 -2.07 10.64
C GLU A 114 5.03 -2.10 9.28
N PHE A 115 4.28 -3.16 9.00
CA PHE A 115 3.53 -3.30 7.75
C PHE A 115 2.48 -2.20 7.62
N GLN A 116 2.46 -1.53 6.45
CA GLN A 116 1.56 -0.42 6.16
C GLN A 116 0.52 -0.77 5.10
N GLY A 117 0.85 -1.70 4.21
CA GLY A 117 -0.04 -2.14 3.15
C GLY A 117 0.70 -2.82 2.02
N CYS A 118 -0.05 -3.36 1.08
CA CYS A 118 0.51 -3.95 -0.13
C CYS A 118 -0.30 -3.59 -1.37
N GLY A 119 0.28 -3.85 -2.52
CA GLY A 119 -0.38 -3.76 -3.81
C GLY A 119 0.17 -4.82 -4.76
N ARG A 120 -0.68 -5.34 -5.66
CA ARG A 120 -0.25 -6.26 -6.71
C ARG A 120 0.34 -5.48 -7.88
N VAL A 121 1.49 -5.90 -8.36
CA VAL A 121 2.15 -5.29 -9.51
C VAL A 121 1.36 -5.66 -10.78
N ASN A 122 0.96 -4.64 -11.52
CA ASN A 122 0.23 -4.76 -12.77
C ASN A 122 1.13 -5.26 -13.91
N GLU A 123 0.53 -5.65 -15.04
CA GLU A 123 1.24 -6.12 -16.24
C GLU A 123 2.20 -5.08 -16.82
N ASP A 124 1.90 -3.79 -16.64
CA ASP A 124 2.75 -2.68 -17.08
C ASP A 124 3.92 -2.38 -16.13
N GLY A 125 3.98 -3.06 -14.99
CA GLY A 125 4.97 -2.86 -13.93
C GLY A 125 4.58 -1.79 -12.92
N SER A 126 3.42 -1.18 -13.03
CA SER A 126 2.94 -0.21 -12.04
C SER A 126 2.34 -0.91 -10.81
N VAL A 127 2.46 -0.28 -9.65
CA VAL A 127 1.77 -0.69 -8.42
C VAL A 127 1.41 0.52 -7.61
N THR A 128 0.24 0.52 -6.97
CA THR A 128 -0.17 1.57 -6.04
C THR A 128 -0.22 1.01 -4.62
N LEU A 129 0.50 1.65 -3.72
CA LEU A 129 0.64 1.27 -2.32
C LEU A 129 -0.13 2.24 -1.42
N PRO A 130 -1.01 1.78 -0.55
CA PRO A 130 -1.59 2.60 0.51
C PRO A 130 -0.58 2.82 1.63
N GLY A 131 -0.81 3.82 2.49
CA GLY A 131 -0.15 3.92 3.80
C GLY A 131 1.12 4.76 3.91
N ALA A 132 1.69 5.28 2.81
CA ALA A 132 2.87 6.15 2.87
C ALA A 132 2.53 7.64 3.16
N ASN A 133 1.54 7.92 4.01
CA ASN A 133 0.92 9.25 4.16
C ASN A 133 1.63 10.18 5.17
N SER A 134 2.50 9.66 6.01
CA SER A 134 3.19 10.43 7.05
C SER A 134 4.70 10.47 6.80
N ALA A 135 5.38 11.49 7.34
CA ALA A 135 6.83 11.57 7.30
C ALA A 135 7.49 10.31 7.88
N GLY A 136 8.59 9.89 7.29
CA GLY A 136 9.38 8.78 7.81
C GLY A 136 10.14 8.00 6.76
N ASP A 137 10.81 6.99 7.27
CA ASP A 137 11.56 6.03 6.46
C ASP A 137 10.69 4.81 6.20
N TYR A 138 10.58 4.44 4.93
CA TYR A 138 9.78 3.32 4.47
C TYR A 138 10.64 2.33 3.69
N VAL A 139 10.20 1.09 3.66
CA VAL A 139 10.82 0.03 2.88
C VAL A 139 9.74 -0.63 2.01
N VAL A 140 10.02 -0.76 0.73
CA VAL A 140 9.18 -1.53 -0.22
C VAL A 140 9.90 -2.81 -0.57
N MET A 141 9.21 -3.95 -0.44
CA MET A 141 9.73 -5.26 -0.84
C MET A 141 8.81 -5.89 -1.89
N ILE A 142 9.43 -6.35 -2.98
CA ILE A 142 8.71 -7.07 -4.04
C ILE A 142 8.83 -8.57 -3.76
N CYS A 143 7.71 -9.22 -3.48
CA CYS A 143 7.62 -10.62 -3.09
C CYS A 143 6.55 -11.36 -3.90
N ARG A 144 6.60 -12.70 -3.92
CA ARG A 144 5.51 -13.52 -4.49
C ARG A 144 4.29 -13.56 -3.58
N LEU A 145 4.50 -13.39 -2.28
CA LEU A 145 3.45 -13.43 -1.27
C LEU A 145 3.16 -12.01 -0.77
N SER A 146 1.89 -11.76 -0.50
CA SER A 146 1.43 -10.62 0.28
C SER A 146 1.85 -10.78 1.74
N ASP A 147 2.25 -9.69 2.39
CA ASP A 147 2.45 -9.66 3.84
C ASP A 147 1.24 -9.03 4.56
N LEU A 148 0.12 -8.92 3.86
CA LEU A 148 -1.15 -8.46 4.44
C LEU A 148 -1.64 -9.46 5.49
N PRO A 149 -1.74 -9.05 6.78
CA PRO A 149 -2.16 -9.97 7.84
C PRO A 149 -3.55 -10.55 7.59
N GLY A 150 -3.62 -11.87 7.47
CA GLY A 150 -4.84 -12.62 7.22
C GLY A 150 -5.17 -12.90 5.75
N ASP A 151 -4.35 -12.44 4.80
CA ASP A 151 -4.49 -12.74 3.36
C ASP A 151 -4.06 -14.21 3.08
N MET A 152 -4.92 -15.13 3.45
CA MET A 152 -4.67 -16.56 3.41
C MET A 152 -4.69 -17.13 1.99
N ASN A 153 -5.49 -16.52 1.09
CA ASN A 153 -5.61 -16.93 -0.30
C ASN A 153 -4.65 -16.17 -1.24
N ASN A 154 -3.84 -15.27 -0.68
CA ASN A 154 -2.83 -14.49 -1.39
C ASN A 154 -3.40 -13.67 -2.57
N ASP A 155 -4.60 -13.09 -2.41
CA ASP A 155 -5.21 -12.25 -3.44
C ASP A 155 -4.93 -10.74 -3.24
N GLY A 156 -4.35 -10.36 -2.10
CA GLY A 156 -3.99 -8.98 -1.74
C GLY A 156 -5.14 -8.20 -1.09
N ALA A 157 -6.22 -8.88 -0.72
CA ALA A 157 -7.37 -8.27 -0.06
C ALA A 157 -7.79 -9.07 1.16
N LEU A 158 -8.13 -8.42 2.26
CA LEU A 158 -8.64 -9.09 3.46
C LEU A 158 -10.17 -9.16 3.40
N ASN A 159 -10.72 -10.38 3.26
CA ASN A 159 -12.16 -10.59 3.13
C ASN A 159 -12.60 -11.99 3.64
N ALA A 160 -13.89 -12.33 3.48
CA ALA A 160 -14.43 -13.60 3.95
C ALA A 160 -13.84 -14.84 3.22
N LEU A 161 -13.26 -14.67 2.04
CA LEU A 161 -12.63 -15.78 1.32
C LEU A 161 -11.37 -16.25 2.04
N ASP A 162 -10.63 -15.35 2.70
CA ASP A 162 -9.46 -15.68 3.52
C ASP A 162 -9.86 -16.51 4.74
N ALA A 163 -10.92 -16.10 5.43
CA ALA A 163 -11.44 -16.90 6.55
C ALA A 163 -11.88 -18.29 6.10
N SER A 164 -12.51 -18.40 4.92
CA SER A 164 -12.87 -19.70 4.34
C SER A 164 -11.64 -20.53 3.97
N ALA A 165 -10.61 -19.90 3.38
CA ALA A 165 -9.34 -20.56 3.03
C ALA A 165 -8.63 -21.06 4.30
N LEU A 166 -8.59 -20.24 5.36
CA LEU A 166 -8.03 -20.61 6.64
C LEU A 166 -8.74 -21.79 7.27
N LEU A 167 -10.07 -21.78 7.33
CA LEU A 167 -10.86 -22.90 7.88
C LEU A 167 -10.63 -24.21 7.10
N LYS A 168 -10.56 -24.15 5.77
CA LYS A 168 -10.22 -25.32 4.94
C LYS A 168 -8.82 -25.85 5.22
N HIS A 169 -7.86 -24.95 5.44
CA HIS A 169 -6.50 -25.29 5.80
C HIS A 169 -6.42 -26.01 7.15
N ILE A 170 -7.08 -25.50 8.18
CA ILE A 170 -7.08 -26.05 9.53
C ILE A 170 -7.62 -27.48 9.55
N ILE A 171 -8.65 -27.76 8.77
CA ILE A 171 -9.24 -29.12 8.69
C ILE A 171 -8.60 -30.01 7.63
N GLY A 172 -7.52 -29.56 6.99
CA GLY A 172 -6.77 -30.35 6.02
C GLY A 172 -7.45 -30.54 4.65
N LEU A 173 -8.49 -29.76 4.34
CA LEU A 173 -9.19 -29.83 3.03
C LEU A 173 -8.44 -29.12 1.90
N ALA A 174 -7.60 -28.12 2.21
CA ALA A 174 -6.78 -27.42 1.26
C ALA A 174 -5.50 -26.92 1.92
N ALA A 175 -4.40 -26.86 1.16
CA ALA A 175 -3.22 -26.11 1.58
C ALA A 175 -3.55 -24.61 1.47
N GLY A 176 -3.21 -23.83 2.50
CA GLY A 176 -3.26 -22.36 2.37
C GLY A 176 -2.15 -21.87 1.45
N GLU A 177 -2.43 -20.85 0.66
CA GLU A 177 -1.41 -20.24 -0.20
C GLU A 177 -0.43 -19.39 0.60
N ASN A 178 -0.89 -18.75 1.69
CA ASN A 178 -0.10 -17.85 2.53
C ASN A 178 -0.36 -18.05 4.04
N PRO A 179 -0.08 -19.24 4.61
CA PRO A 179 -0.43 -19.53 6.01
C PRO A 179 0.38 -18.73 7.04
N GLU A 180 1.55 -18.19 6.66
CA GLU A 180 2.44 -17.45 7.57
C GLU A 180 1.86 -16.13 8.10
N VAL A 181 0.85 -15.56 7.41
CA VAL A 181 0.19 -14.32 7.82
C VAL A 181 -1.11 -14.55 8.59
N SER A 182 -1.40 -15.80 8.99
CA SER A 182 -2.72 -16.20 9.47
C SER A 182 -2.86 -16.27 10.98
N ASP A 183 -1.78 -16.19 11.76
CA ASP A 183 -1.83 -16.05 13.23
C ASP A 183 -2.06 -14.56 13.56
N LEU A 184 -3.33 -14.18 13.68
CA LEU A 184 -3.74 -12.78 13.86
C LEU A 184 -3.84 -12.35 15.31
N ASN A 185 -3.91 -13.31 16.23
CA ASN A 185 -3.92 -13.04 17.67
C ASN A 185 -2.54 -13.17 18.31
N GLY A 186 -1.54 -13.72 17.59
CA GLY A 186 -0.16 -13.85 18.04
C GLY A 186 0.05 -14.93 19.11
N ASP A 187 -0.85 -15.94 19.18
CA ASP A 187 -0.77 -17.03 20.16
C ASP A 187 0.10 -18.21 19.65
N ASN A 188 0.69 -18.09 18.49
CA ASN A 188 1.46 -19.10 17.75
C ASN A 188 0.63 -20.34 17.34
N THR A 189 -0.70 -20.20 17.25
CA THR A 189 -1.59 -21.28 16.87
C THR A 189 -2.61 -20.79 15.84
N VAL A 190 -2.47 -21.23 14.60
CA VAL A 190 -3.45 -20.93 13.55
C VAL A 190 -4.69 -21.79 13.72
N ASN A 191 -5.83 -21.17 14.08
CA ASN A 191 -7.07 -21.87 14.41
C ASN A 191 -8.33 -21.04 14.05
N ALA A 192 -9.51 -21.51 14.49
CA ALA A 192 -10.79 -20.86 14.17
C ALA A 192 -10.94 -19.46 14.78
N LEU A 193 -10.17 -19.10 15.83
CA LEU A 193 -10.19 -17.75 16.40
C LEU A 193 -9.59 -16.76 15.40
N ASP A 194 -8.53 -17.13 14.68
CA ASP A 194 -7.93 -16.29 13.65
C ASP A 194 -8.91 -16.07 12.49
N ALA A 195 -9.63 -17.12 12.08
CA ALA A 195 -10.67 -16.98 11.07
C ALA A 195 -11.78 -16.00 11.51
N ALA A 196 -12.14 -16.01 12.79
CA ALA A 196 -13.10 -15.06 13.35
C ALA A 196 -12.54 -13.61 13.37
N ILE A 197 -11.25 -13.44 13.64
CA ILE A 197 -10.56 -12.13 13.56
C ILE A 197 -10.51 -11.63 12.12
N ILE A 198 -10.24 -12.50 11.14
CA ILE A 198 -10.30 -12.14 9.71
C ILE A 198 -11.66 -11.57 9.37
N LEU A 199 -12.74 -12.30 9.72
CA LEU A 199 -14.11 -11.87 9.44
C LEU A 199 -14.45 -10.53 10.12
N LYS A 200 -14.02 -10.34 11.36
CA LYS A 200 -14.22 -9.10 12.12
C LYS A 200 -13.52 -7.92 11.43
N LYS A 201 -12.25 -8.06 11.09
CA LYS A 201 -11.48 -7.03 10.38
C LYS A 201 -12.05 -6.73 9.00
N ALA A 202 -12.46 -7.77 8.25
CA ALA A 202 -13.09 -7.61 6.94
C ALA A 202 -14.43 -6.86 7.01
N ALA A 203 -15.14 -6.95 8.14
CA ALA A 203 -16.36 -6.21 8.41
C ALA A 203 -16.11 -4.78 8.97
N GLY A 204 -14.86 -4.39 9.19
CA GLY A 204 -14.51 -3.08 9.76
C GLY A 204 -14.78 -2.94 11.26
N LEU A 205 -14.77 -4.07 12.01
CA LEU A 205 -15.09 -4.16 13.46
C LEU A 205 -13.81 -4.34 14.31
#